data_e65b705bda8615b05ce428ed4f237eb1
#
_entry.id   e65b705bda8615b05ce428ed4f237eb1
#
_cell.length_a   1.000
_cell.length_b   1.000
_cell.length_c   1.000
_cell.angle_alpha   90.00
_cell.angle_beta   90.00
_cell.angle_gamma   90.00
#
_symmetry.space_group_name_H-M   'P 1'
#
loop_
_entity.id
_entity.type
_entity.pdbx_description
1 polymer ?
#
loop_
_entity_poly.entity_id
_entity_poly.type
_entity_poly.pdbx_seq_one_letter_code
_entity_poly.pdbx_strand_id
1 'polypeptide(L)'
;MKTQLMAVLAGTTLLAGAAQAQEVIFAHGANPGNPRYVAAEAWAEQFAACAGDGWSVNHAPSSTMGDDAEMLTSATAGIIQVSANSQGAMSQIVPEIGLLGLPFLFADLPTAWEVLDGDVGAMIDERAQNAGLKVLGFWDNGIRHITHTSKHVATPDELSGMQIRTPPDQMTVDIFEALGAAPAPLAWSELPSALQSGVFDGQENPLTNIHSAKLHEITPYVTLTGHKYESTPVVAGLAWWSGLDEATQACALEATKGAGEVQREMSLSADTELRPQMEAEGAQFMEADRDSYVAATQPVYDAYAERFPELVPALREAAGL
;
A
#
# COMPACT_ATOMS: atom_id res chain seq x y z
N MET A 1 -47.66 -24.34 -69.94
CA MET A 1 -47.39 -24.39 -68.50
C MET A 1 -45.89 -24.04 -68.31
N LYS A 2 -45.57 -22.84 -67.82
CA LYS A 2 -44.20 -22.40 -67.59
C LYS A 2 -44.00 -22.39 -66.07
N THR A 3 -43.17 -23.30 -65.58
CA THR A 3 -42.78 -23.39 -64.17
C THR A 3 -41.66 -22.43 -63.88
N GLN A 4 -41.89 -21.42 -63.05
CA GLN A 4 -40.79 -20.53 -62.52
C GLN A 4 -40.18 -21.14 -61.31
N LEU A 5 -38.87 -21.38 -61.35
CA LEU A 5 -38.09 -21.77 -60.19
C LEU A 5 -37.69 -20.51 -59.43
N MET A 6 -38.16 -20.30 -58.20
CA MET A 6 -37.68 -19.27 -57.31
C MET A 6 -36.43 -19.80 -56.56
N ALA A 7 -35.28 -19.20 -56.81
CA ALA A 7 -34.07 -19.42 -56.00
C ALA A 7 -34.12 -18.53 -54.73
N VAL A 8 -34.20 -19.15 -53.56
CA VAL A 8 -34.09 -18.46 -52.27
C VAL A 8 -32.59 -18.35 -51.92
N LEU A 9 -32.05 -17.13 -52.03
CA LEU A 9 -30.72 -16.82 -51.46
C LEU A 9 -30.85 -16.69 -49.94
N ALA A 10 -30.32 -17.66 -49.21
CA ALA A 10 -30.14 -17.58 -47.77
C ALA A 10 -28.89 -16.72 -47.48
N GLY A 11 -29.08 -15.47 -47.12
CA GLY A 11 -28.00 -14.58 -46.66
C GLY A 11 -27.60 -14.96 -45.23
N THR A 12 -26.42 -15.55 -45.05
CA THR A 12 -25.79 -15.73 -43.76
C THR A 12 -25.20 -14.39 -43.29
N THR A 13 -25.93 -13.68 -42.43
CA THR A 13 -25.39 -12.54 -41.70
C THR A 13 -24.43 -13.08 -40.61
N LEU A 14 -23.14 -12.94 -40.87
CA LEU A 14 -22.09 -13.05 -39.83
C LEU A 14 -22.31 -11.89 -38.87
N LEU A 15 -22.92 -12.16 -37.73
CA LEU A 15 -22.83 -11.28 -36.56
C LEU A 15 -21.36 -11.30 -36.07
N ALA A 16 -20.55 -10.34 -36.49
CA ALA A 16 -19.32 -10.01 -35.84
C ALA A 16 -19.72 -9.49 -34.45
N GLY A 17 -19.71 -10.36 -33.46
CA GLY A 17 -19.78 -9.95 -32.05
C GLY A 17 -18.61 -9.02 -31.82
N ALA A 18 -18.85 -7.74 -31.48
CA ALA A 18 -17.82 -6.88 -30.94
C ALA A 18 -17.33 -7.58 -29.66
N ALA A 19 -16.08 -8.05 -29.68
CA ALA A 19 -15.43 -8.53 -28.48
C ALA A 19 -15.41 -7.34 -27.51
N GLN A 20 -16.17 -7.44 -26.44
CA GLN A 20 -16.18 -6.43 -25.39
C GLN A 20 -14.84 -6.55 -24.67
N ALA A 21 -14.08 -5.45 -24.57
CA ALA A 21 -12.82 -5.44 -23.87
C ALA A 21 -13.06 -5.90 -22.41
N GLN A 22 -12.18 -6.76 -21.90
CA GLN A 22 -12.20 -7.16 -20.50
C GLN A 22 -11.71 -5.99 -19.66
N GLU A 23 -12.51 -5.53 -18.71
CA GLU A 23 -12.14 -4.44 -17.82
C GLU A 23 -11.39 -4.98 -16.61
N VAL A 24 -10.24 -4.36 -16.31
CA VAL A 24 -9.48 -4.55 -15.07
C VAL A 24 -9.73 -3.36 -14.18
N ILE A 25 -10.35 -3.57 -13.01
CA ILE A 25 -10.43 -2.55 -11.98
C ILE A 25 -9.12 -2.60 -11.17
N PHE A 26 -8.35 -1.50 -11.20
CA PHE A 26 -7.18 -1.28 -10.35
C PHE A 26 -7.51 -0.26 -9.28
N ALA A 27 -7.64 -0.71 -8.02
CA ALA A 27 -8.10 0.11 -6.91
C ALA A 27 -7.02 0.38 -5.85
N HIS A 28 -7.06 1.56 -5.25
CA HIS A 28 -6.19 1.93 -4.12
C HIS A 28 -6.69 3.15 -3.35
N GLY A 29 -6.16 3.36 -2.12
CA GLY A 29 -6.54 4.47 -1.24
C GLY A 29 -5.80 5.80 -1.50
N ALA A 30 -4.75 5.83 -2.33
CA ALA A 30 -3.92 7.01 -2.49
C ALA A 30 -4.61 8.14 -3.28
N ASN A 31 -4.34 9.40 -2.87
CA ASN A 31 -4.83 10.60 -3.53
C ASN A 31 -3.91 11.04 -4.68
N PRO A 32 -4.39 11.87 -5.63
CA PRO A 32 -3.54 12.47 -6.67
C PRO A 32 -2.28 13.12 -6.09
N GLY A 33 -1.16 12.93 -6.80
CA GLY A 33 0.16 13.41 -6.36
C GLY A 33 0.93 12.44 -5.44
N ASN A 34 0.28 11.42 -4.90
CA ASN A 34 0.96 10.36 -4.17
C ASN A 34 1.71 9.43 -5.14
N PRO A 35 2.93 8.95 -4.82
CA PRO A 35 3.66 8.00 -5.66
C PRO A 35 2.87 6.75 -6.05
N ARG A 36 2.04 6.20 -5.15
CA ARG A 36 1.15 5.06 -5.44
C ARG A 36 0.09 5.40 -6.50
N TYR A 37 -0.44 6.63 -6.46
CA TYR A 37 -1.41 7.09 -7.47
C TYR A 37 -0.76 7.15 -8.85
N VAL A 38 0.43 7.77 -8.96
CA VAL A 38 1.19 7.88 -10.22
C VAL A 38 1.57 6.50 -10.76
N ALA A 39 2.01 5.61 -9.88
CA ALA A 39 2.33 4.24 -10.28
C ALA A 39 1.11 3.46 -10.78
N ALA A 40 -0.06 3.64 -10.18
CA ALA A 40 -1.29 2.98 -10.66
C ALA A 40 -1.72 3.48 -12.04
N GLU A 41 -1.55 4.78 -12.33
CA GLU A 41 -1.75 5.32 -13.70
C GLU A 41 -0.75 4.70 -14.68
N ALA A 42 0.54 4.66 -14.33
CA ALA A 42 1.58 4.05 -15.15
C ALA A 42 1.34 2.55 -15.40
N TRP A 43 0.88 1.83 -14.36
CA TRP A 43 0.49 0.43 -14.49
C TRP A 43 -0.64 0.25 -15.49
N ALA A 44 -1.68 1.09 -15.41
CA ALA A 44 -2.83 1.01 -16.29
C ALA A 44 -2.43 1.21 -17.76
N GLU A 45 -1.56 2.18 -18.03
CA GLU A 45 -1.04 2.45 -19.38
C GLU A 45 -0.15 1.30 -19.90
N GLN A 46 0.78 0.81 -19.07
CA GLN A 46 1.72 -0.25 -19.44
C GLN A 46 1.00 -1.58 -19.67
N PHE A 47 0.04 -1.93 -18.78
CA PHE A 47 -0.75 -3.16 -18.91
C PHE A 47 -1.60 -3.13 -20.18
N ALA A 48 -2.35 -2.04 -20.42
CA ALA A 48 -3.18 -1.91 -21.61
C ALA A 48 -2.36 -1.97 -22.91
N ALA A 49 -1.19 -1.34 -22.93
CA ALA A 49 -0.28 -1.36 -24.09
C ALA A 49 0.28 -2.78 -24.36
N CYS A 50 0.57 -3.54 -23.32
CA CYS A 50 1.10 -4.91 -23.42
C CYS A 50 0.01 -5.94 -23.73
N ALA A 51 -1.11 -5.90 -23.01
CA ALA A 51 -2.20 -6.87 -23.12
C ALA A 51 -3.06 -6.66 -24.41
N GLY A 52 -3.00 -5.48 -25.02
CA GLY A 52 -3.62 -5.17 -26.31
C GLY A 52 -5.11 -4.79 -26.23
N ASP A 53 -5.73 -4.61 -27.41
CA ASP A 53 -7.09 -4.03 -27.57
C ASP A 53 -8.22 -4.82 -26.90
N GLY A 54 -7.94 -6.04 -26.44
CA GLY A 54 -8.89 -6.87 -25.68
C GLY A 54 -9.07 -6.47 -24.22
N TRP A 55 -8.29 -5.49 -23.73
CA TRP A 55 -8.24 -5.10 -22.31
C TRP A 55 -8.41 -3.60 -22.15
N SER A 56 -9.05 -3.21 -21.04
CA SER A 56 -9.14 -1.84 -20.56
C SER A 56 -8.89 -1.81 -19.05
N VAL A 57 -8.37 -0.71 -18.53
CA VAL A 57 -8.14 -0.54 -17.09
C VAL A 57 -8.99 0.61 -16.58
N ASN A 58 -9.76 0.32 -15.53
CA ASN A 58 -10.48 1.31 -14.75
C ASN A 58 -9.65 1.61 -13.49
N HIS A 59 -8.94 2.74 -13.49
CA HIS A 59 -8.20 3.22 -12.34
C HIS A 59 -9.16 3.83 -11.31
N ALA A 60 -9.24 3.22 -10.13
CA ALA A 60 -10.16 3.57 -9.04
C ALA A 60 -9.40 4.03 -7.78
N PRO A 61 -8.91 5.29 -7.72
CA PRO A 61 -8.11 5.83 -6.63
C PRO A 61 -8.96 6.33 -5.45
N SER A 62 -8.30 6.84 -4.41
CA SER A 62 -8.86 7.61 -3.30
C SER A 62 -9.95 6.85 -2.53
N SER A 63 -9.78 5.55 -2.35
CA SER A 63 -10.73 4.65 -1.67
C SER A 63 -12.14 4.65 -2.28
N THR A 64 -12.29 4.95 -3.58
CA THR A 64 -13.60 4.95 -4.27
C THR A 64 -14.23 3.55 -4.35
N MET A 65 -13.44 2.50 -4.16
CA MET A 65 -13.88 1.10 -4.09
C MET A 65 -13.83 0.53 -2.66
N GLY A 66 -13.85 1.38 -1.65
CA GLY A 66 -13.69 1.02 -0.24
C GLY A 66 -12.27 1.23 0.28
N ASP A 67 -12.06 1.04 1.58
CA ASP A 67 -10.74 1.07 2.19
C ASP A 67 -9.95 -0.23 1.94
N ASP A 68 -8.66 -0.24 2.32
CA ASP A 68 -7.72 -1.32 1.99
C ASP A 68 -8.25 -2.73 2.32
N ALA A 69 -8.88 -2.93 3.48
CA ALA A 69 -9.44 -4.23 3.88
C ALA A 69 -10.65 -4.64 3.01
N GLU A 70 -11.48 -3.68 2.60
CA GLU A 70 -12.61 -3.91 1.72
C GLU A 70 -12.15 -4.20 0.29
N MET A 71 -11.10 -3.49 -0.19
CA MET A 71 -10.50 -3.76 -1.49
C MET A 71 -9.85 -5.14 -1.56
N LEU A 72 -9.14 -5.58 -0.52
CA LEU A 72 -8.58 -6.94 -0.42
C LEU A 72 -9.68 -8.01 -0.46
N THR A 73 -10.76 -7.81 0.28
CA THR A 73 -11.93 -8.69 0.27
C THR A 73 -12.58 -8.72 -1.13
N SER A 74 -12.72 -7.57 -1.76
CA SER A 74 -13.30 -7.44 -3.11
C SER A 74 -12.41 -8.08 -4.18
N ALA A 75 -11.08 -8.03 -4.01
CA ALA A 75 -10.13 -8.71 -4.90
C ALA A 75 -10.26 -10.24 -4.76
N THR A 76 -10.33 -10.75 -3.53
CA THR A 76 -10.55 -12.18 -3.28
C THR A 76 -11.90 -12.67 -3.87
N ALA A 77 -12.93 -11.82 -3.83
CA ALA A 77 -14.25 -12.11 -4.40
C ALA A 77 -14.32 -11.93 -5.93
N GLY A 78 -13.27 -11.42 -6.58
CA GLY A 78 -13.20 -11.16 -8.03
C GLY A 78 -13.95 -9.91 -8.49
N ILE A 79 -14.38 -9.04 -7.58
CA ILE A 79 -15.03 -7.75 -7.88
C ILE A 79 -13.98 -6.73 -8.35
N ILE A 80 -12.83 -6.69 -7.68
CA ILE A 80 -11.64 -5.93 -8.06
C ILE A 80 -10.63 -6.93 -8.62
N GLN A 81 -9.98 -6.62 -9.73
CA GLN A 81 -8.98 -7.50 -10.34
C GLN A 81 -7.60 -7.28 -9.71
N VAL A 82 -7.21 -6.02 -9.52
CA VAL A 82 -5.91 -5.62 -8.93
C VAL A 82 -6.13 -4.54 -7.90
N SER A 83 -5.41 -4.61 -6.79
CA SER A 83 -5.40 -3.53 -5.80
C SER A 83 -4.01 -3.32 -5.19
N ALA A 84 -3.70 -2.06 -4.84
CA ALA A 84 -2.48 -1.66 -4.14
C ALA A 84 -2.84 -1.17 -2.74
N ASN A 85 -2.49 -1.95 -1.71
CA ASN A 85 -2.97 -1.75 -0.34
C ASN A 85 -1.82 -1.48 0.63
N SER A 86 -2.12 -0.97 1.81
CA SER A 86 -1.15 -0.86 2.89
C SER A 86 -0.71 -2.25 3.39
N GLN A 87 0.55 -2.36 3.77
CA GLN A 87 1.09 -3.55 4.44
C GLN A 87 0.25 -3.95 5.66
N GLY A 88 -0.16 -2.96 6.45
CA GLY A 88 -0.95 -3.17 7.65
C GLY A 88 -2.29 -3.86 7.37
N ALA A 89 -3.01 -3.46 6.33
CA ALA A 89 -4.24 -4.14 5.94
C ALA A 89 -3.97 -5.57 5.44
N MET A 90 -2.91 -5.76 4.66
CA MET A 90 -2.51 -7.09 4.18
C MET A 90 -2.10 -8.02 5.33
N SER A 91 -1.53 -7.50 6.42
CA SER A 91 -1.11 -8.28 7.60
C SER A 91 -2.27 -8.95 8.33
N GLN A 92 -3.50 -8.48 8.13
CA GLN A 92 -4.70 -9.14 8.67
C GLN A 92 -5.01 -10.46 7.95
N ILE A 93 -4.51 -10.62 6.72
CA ILE A 93 -4.69 -11.80 5.88
C ILE A 93 -3.42 -12.66 5.88
N VAL A 94 -2.26 -12.03 5.78
CA VAL A 94 -0.93 -12.65 5.79
C VAL A 94 -0.12 -12.03 6.92
N PRO A 95 -0.18 -12.57 8.15
CA PRO A 95 0.47 -11.96 9.32
C PRO A 95 1.96 -11.74 9.17
N GLU A 96 2.64 -12.55 8.38
CA GLU A 96 4.08 -12.49 8.15
C GLU A 96 4.52 -11.18 7.47
N ILE A 97 3.68 -10.57 6.62
CA ILE A 97 4.02 -9.27 6.03
C ILE A 97 4.11 -8.16 7.08
N GLY A 98 3.36 -8.29 8.18
CA GLY A 98 3.43 -7.35 9.31
C GLY A 98 4.81 -7.24 9.93
N LEU A 99 5.62 -8.31 9.87
CA LEU A 99 6.98 -8.35 10.43
C LEU A 99 7.94 -7.37 9.73
N LEU A 100 7.67 -7.00 8.48
CA LEU A 100 8.43 -5.96 7.77
C LEU A 100 8.27 -4.57 8.42
N GLY A 101 7.23 -4.40 9.23
CA GLY A 101 6.98 -3.20 10.02
C GLY A 101 7.58 -3.22 11.42
N LEU A 102 8.45 -4.18 11.76
CA LEU A 102 9.18 -4.14 13.04
C LEU A 102 9.90 -2.80 13.19
N PRO A 103 9.90 -2.21 14.41
CA PRO A 103 10.41 -0.85 14.60
C PRO A 103 11.88 -0.75 14.21
N PHE A 104 12.20 0.25 13.37
CA PHE A 104 13.57 0.52 12.90
C PHE A 104 14.27 -0.65 12.19
N LEU A 105 13.52 -1.61 11.65
CA LEU A 105 14.07 -2.80 10.99
C LEU A 105 14.96 -2.43 9.80
N PHE A 106 14.55 -1.47 8.98
CA PHE A 106 15.29 -1.06 7.80
C PHE A 106 15.98 0.29 8.01
N ALA A 107 17.25 0.36 7.62
CA ALA A 107 18.03 1.59 7.68
C ALA A 107 17.63 2.59 6.58
N ASP A 108 17.22 2.06 5.43
CA ASP A 108 16.82 2.84 4.24
C ASP A 108 15.84 2.07 3.37
N LEU A 109 15.26 2.75 2.38
CA LEU A 109 14.29 2.17 1.45
C LEU A 109 14.91 1.10 0.53
N PRO A 110 16.11 1.28 -0.07
CA PRO A 110 16.74 0.26 -0.91
C PRO A 110 16.90 -1.09 -0.21
N THR A 111 17.33 -1.09 1.06
CA THR A 111 17.46 -2.32 1.86
C THR A 111 16.11 -3.03 2.04
N ALA A 112 15.04 -2.27 2.29
CA ALA A 112 13.70 -2.84 2.39
C ALA A 112 13.23 -3.44 1.05
N TRP A 113 13.52 -2.78 -0.06
CA TRP A 113 13.15 -3.29 -1.38
C TRP A 113 13.92 -4.55 -1.77
N GLU A 114 15.22 -4.63 -1.47
CA GLU A 114 16.02 -5.83 -1.70
C GLU A 114 15.44 -7.05 -0.97
N VAL A 115 15.04 -6.87 0.28
CA VAL A 115 14.39 -7.93 1.08
C VAL A 115 13.04 -8.35 0.47
N LEU A 116 12.23 -7.38 0.02
CA LEU A 116 10.91 -7.63 -0.56
C LEU A 116 10.96 -8.22 -1.97
N ASP A 117 11.97 -7.88 -2.76
CA ASP A 117 12.17 -8.42 -4.10
C ASP A 117 12.82 -9.82 -4.09
N GLY A 118 13.26 -10.29 -2.90
CA GLY A 118 13.89 -11.58 -2.67
C GLY A 118 12.96 -12.66 -2.10
N ASP A 119 13.56 -13.58 -1.36
CA ASP A 119 12.89 -14.78 -0.80
C ASP A 119 11.75 -14.42 0.16
N VAL A 120 11.86 -13.32 0.87
CA VAL A 120 10.79 -12.85 1.78
C VAL A 120 9.53 -12.48 1.01
N GLY A 121 9.66 -11.76 -0.10
CA GLY A 121 8.52 -11.44 -0.96
C GLY A 121 7.90 -12.68 -1.60
N ALA A 122 8.72 -13.66 -2.01
CA ALA A 122 8.25 -14.93 -2.54
C ALA A 122 7.46 -15.73 -1.48
N MET A 123 7.94 -15.76 -0.24
CA MET A 123 7.22 -16.39 0.88
C MET A 123 5.87 -15.70 1.14
N ILE A 124 5.84 -14.36 1.11
CA ILE A 124 4.59 -13.59 1.30
C ILE A 124 3.60 -13.89 0.18
N ASP A 125 4.06 -14.00 -1.08
CA ASP A 125 3.19 -14.38 -2.21
C ASP A 125 2.60 -15.78 -2.02
N GLU A 126 3.41 -16.78 -1.60
CA GLU A 126 2.89 -18.12 -1.31
C GLU A 126 1.78 -18.09 -0.24
N ARG A 127 1.96 -17.31 0.83
CA ARG A 127 0.96 -17.17 1.89
C ARG A 127 -0.30 -16.46 1.36
N ALA A 128 -0.13 -15.44 0.54
CA ALA A 128 -1.23 -14.69 -0.07
C ALA A 128 -2.08 -15.58 -0.99
N GLN A 129 -1.45 -16.47 -1.75
CA GLN A 129 -2.17 -17.42 -2.61
C GLN A 129 -3.06 -18.37 -1.81
N ASN A 130 -2.63 -18.80 -0.62
CA ASN A 130 -3.47 -19.60 0.28
C ASN A 130 -4.71 -18.83 0.77
N ALA A 131 -4.66 -17.48 0.73
CA ALA A 131 -5.77 -16.59 1.08
C ALA A 131 -6.56 -16.06 -0.13
N GLY A 132 -6.29 -16.57 -1.33
CA GLY A 132 -7.00 -16.20 -2.55
C GLY A 132 -6.48 -14.94 -3.24
N LEU A 133 -5.26 -14.52 -2.96
CA LEU A 133 -4.60 -13.37 -3.56
C LEU A 133 -3.28 -13.78 -4.22
N LYS A 134 -2.92 -13.17 -5.34
CA LYS A 134 -1.60 -13.25 -5.97
C LYS A 134 -0.86 -11.93 -5.76
N VAL A 135 0.31 -11.95 -5.16
CA VAL A 135 1.17 -10.76 -5.10
C VAL A 135 1.85 -10.58 -6.47
N LEU A 136 1.62 -9.44 -7.11
CA LEU A 136 2.25 -9.05 -8.37
C LEU A 136 3.61 -8.38 -8.16
N GLY A 137 3.80 -7.73 -7.00
CA GLY A 137 5.02 -7.06 -6.59
C GLY A 137 4.78 -6.18 -5.38
N PHE A 138 5.86 -5.54 -4.91
CA PHE A 138 5.84 -4.65 -3.77
C PHE A 138 6.29 -3.25 -4.20
N TRP A 139 5.36 -2.30 -4.09
CA TRP A 139 5.67 -0.87 -4.15
C TRP A 139 6.02 -0.37 -2.75
N ASP A 140 6.47 0.86 -2.68
CA ASP A 140 6.83 1.49 -1.43
C ASP A 140 5.63 2.25 -0.84
N ASN A 141 5.48 2.25 0.48
CA ASN A 141 4.64 3.23 1.17
C ASN A 141 5.53 4.29 1.83
N GLY A 142 6.65 3.85 2.41
CA GLY A 142 7.72 4.71 2.91
C GLY A 142 8.04 4.52 4.39
N ILE A 143 9.00 5.31 4.85
CA ILE A 143 9.35 5.46 6.28
C ILE A 143 8.31 6.36 6.94
N ARG A 144 7.82 5.96 8.10
CA ARG A 144 6.70 6.61 8.80
C ARG A 144 7.18 7.53 9.90
N HIS A 145 6.49 8.67 10.02
CA HIS A 145 6.76 9.74 10.97
C HIS A 145 5.48 10.11 11.71
N ILE A 146 5.60 10.77 12.86
CA ILE A 146 4.47 11.19 13.67
C ILE A 146 4.08 12.63 13.32
N THR A 147 2.78 12.91 13.18
CA THR A 147 2.26 14.28 13.14
C THR A 147 1.26 14.52 14.26
N HIS A 148 1.22 15.74 14.78
CA HIS A 148 0.40 16.10 15.93
C HIS A 148 -0.23 17.50 15.77
N THR A 149 -1.37 17.71 16.41
CA THR A 149 -2.16 18.95 16.28
C THR A 149 -1.54 20.16 16.97
N SER A 150 -0.74 19.99 18.03
CA SER A 150 -0.35 21.11 18.92
C SER A 150 1.10 21.15 19.37
N LYS A 151 1.88 20.07 19.18
CA LYS A 151 3.29 20.02 19.61
C LYS A 151 4.10 18.97 18.86
N HIS A 152 5.42 19.06 18.91
CA HIS A 152 6.30 17.96 18.56
C HIS A 152 6.36 16.90 19.67
N VAL A 153 6.75 15.69 19.31
CA VAL A 153 6.94 14.54 20.19
C VAL A 153 8.38 13.99 20.01
N ALA A 154 9.35 14.78 20.50
CA ALA A 154 10.76 14.45 20.30
C ALA A 154 11.20 13.17 21.03
N THR A 155 10.54 12.82 22.11
CA THR A 155 10.81 11.61 22.91
C THR A 155 9.53 10.81 23.16
N PRO A 156 9.61 9.49 23.45
CA PRO A 156 8.45 8.67 23.77
C PRO A 156 7.62 9.18 24.95
N ASP A 157 8.25 9.75 25.97
CA ASP A 157 7.56 10.28 27.14
C ASP A 157 6.55 11.38 26.78
N GLU A 158 6.79 12.11 25.69
CA GLU A 158 5.90 13.15 25.19
C GLU A 158 4.66 12.61 24.48
N LEU A 159 4.63 11.31 24.14
CA LEU A 159 3.47 10.59 23.61
C LEU A 159 2.54 10.04 24.69
N SER A 160 2.94 10.09 25.97
CA SER A 160 2.21 9.45 27.07
C SER A 160 0.75 9.86 27.09
N GLY A 161 -0.15 8.87 26.92
CA GLY A 161 -1.60 9.03 26.97
C GLY A 161 -2.24 9.73 25.77
N MET A 162 -1.47 10.11 24.74
CA MET A 162 -2.02 10.74 23.53
C MET A 162 -2.82 9.78 22.69
N GLN A 163 -3.95 10.24 22.19
CA GLN A 163 -4.77 9.51 21.22
C GLN A 163 -4.13 9.59 19.84
N ILE A 164 -3.40 8.56 19.46
CA ILE A 164 -2.76 8.48 18.15
C ILE A 164 -3.55 7.54 17.24
N ARG A 165 -4.01 8.07 16.11
CA ARG A 165 -4.61 7.21 15.09
C ARG A 165 -3.54 6.35 14.45
N THR A 166 -3.81 5.06 14.35
CA THR A 166 -3.01 4.10 13.58
C THR A 166 -3.83 3.55 12.40
N PRO A 167 -3.21 3.04 11.33
CA PRO A 167 -3.92 2.17 10.39
C PRO A 167 -4.41 0.91 11.12
N PRO A 168 -5.34 0.13 10.52
CA PRO A 168 -5.74 -1.18 11.05
C PRO A 168 -4.60 -2.21 10.96
N ASP A 169 -3.58 -2.05 11.76
CA ASP A 169 -2.33 -2.81 11.78
C ASP A 169 -1.86 -3.04 13.22
N GLN A 170 -1.84 -4.30 13.63
CA GLN A 170 -1.48 -4.67 15.00
C GLN A 170 -0.03 -4.28 15.35
N MET A 171 0.91 -4.41 14.42
CA MET A 171 2.30 -3.99 14.64
C MET A 171 2.39 -2.50 15.01
N THR A 172 1.67 -1.64 14.30
CA THR A 172 1.66 -0.19 14.61
C THR A 172 1.00 0.08 15.96
N VAL A 173 -0.07 -0.63 16.31
CA VAL A 173 -0.68 -0.53 17.65
C VAL A 173 0.33 -0.90 18.73
N ASP A 174 0.99 -2.05 18.61
CA ASP A 174 1.97 -2.54 19.59
C ASP A 174 3.16 -1.57 19.74
N ILE A 175 3.61 -0.96 18.64
CA ILE A 175 4.66 0.09 18.66
C ILE A 175 4.21 1.28 19.50
N PHE A 176 3.02 1.82 19.24
CA PHE A 176 2.54 3.01 19.94
C PHE A 176 2.15 2.74 21.39
N GLU A 177 1.68 1.53 21.73
CA GLU A 177 1.51 1.11 23.13
C GLU A 177 2.87 1.05 23.86
N ALA A 178 3.91 0.50 23.22
CA ALA A 178 5.26 0.48 23.81
C ALA A 178 5.84 1.89 23.98
N LEU A 179 5.46 2.85 23.12
CA LEU A 179 5.81 4.27 23.25
C LEU A 179 4.97 5.03 24.29
N GLY A 180 4.00 4.36 24.94
CA GLY A 180 3.16 4.94 25.99
C GLY A 180 1.97 5.77 25.49
N ALA A 181 1.70 5.77 24.19
CA ALA A 181 0.51 6.41 23.61
C ALA A 181 -0.75 5.54 23.82
N ALA A 182 -1.91 6.10 23.46
CA ALA A 182 -3.19 5.40 23.37
C ALA A 182 -3.57 5.26 21.88
N PRO A 183 -3.02 4.25 21.16
CA PRO A 183 -3.30 4.06 19.74
C PRO A 183 -4.72 3.54 19.53
N ALA A 184 -5.38 4.01 18.47
CA ALA A 184 -6.64 3.46 18.03
C ALA A 184 -6.68 3.33 16.51
N PRO A 185 -6.96 2.13 15.99
CA PRO A 185 -7.07 1.88 14.55
C PRO A 185 -8.29 2.59 13.95
N LEU A 186 -8.08 3.24 12.78
CA LEU A 186 -9.15 3.85 12.00
C LEU A 186 -8.82 3.75 10.51
N ALA A 187 -9.82 3.51 9.67
CA ALA A 187 -9.69 3.45 8.23
C ALA A 187 -9.09 4.75 7.65
N TRP A 188 -8.40 4.64 6.51
CA TRP A 188 -7.71 5.78 5.89
C TRP A 188 -8.68 6.90 5.46
N SER A 189 -9.82 6.53 4.87
CA SER A 189 -10.82 7.49 4.38
C SER A 189 -11.45 8.34 5.50
N GLU A 190 -11.46 7.83 6.73
CA GLU A 190 -12.04 8.51 7.89
C GLU A 190 -11.04 9.44 8.61
N LEU A 191 -9.73 9.26 8.35
CA LEU A 191 -8.66 9.93 9.10
C LEU A 191 -8.74 11.46 9.08
N PRO A 192 -8.93 12.15 7.92
CA PRO A 192 -8.96 13.62 7.93
C PRO A 192 -10.08 14.19 8.79
N SER A 193 -11.27 13.60 8.72
CA SER A 193 -12.43 14.05 9.51
C SER A 193 -12.28 13.78 11.00
N ALA A 194 -11.67 12.65 11.36
CA ALA A 194 -11.41 12.29 12.75
C ALA A 194 -10.35 13.21 13.40
N LEU A 195 -9.31 13.60 12.67
CA LEU A 195 -8.33 14.59 13.12
C LEU A 195 -8.97 16.00 13.26
N GLN A 196 -9.75 16.44 12.26
CA GLN A 196 -10.43 17.74 12.30
C GLN A 196 -11.43 17.86 13.45
N SER A 197 -12.09 16.76 13.81
CA SER A 197 -13.05 16.73 14.92
C SER A 197 -12.39 16.55 16.29
N GLY A 198 -11.06 16.37 16.35
CA GLY A 198 -10.31 16.23 17.60
C GLY A 198 -10.52 14.88 18.29
N VAL A 199 -10.91 13.83 17.56
CA VAL A 199 -10.97 12.45 18.08
C VAL A 199 -9.56 11.94 18.37
N PHE A 200 -8.59 12.36 17.57
CA PHE A 200 -7.17 12.04 17.72
C PHE A 200 -6.32 13.29 17.91
N ASP A 201 -5.30 13.20 18.72
CA ASP A 201 -4.28 14.23 18.93
C ASP A 201 -3.29 14.28 17.76
N GLY A 202 -3.07 13.12 17.11
CA GLY A 202 -2.14 12.96 16.02
C GLY A 202 -2.32 11.65 15.26
N GLN A 203 -1.42 11.44 14.30
CA GLN A 203 -1.35 10.23 13.48
C GLN A 203 0.10 9.96 13.05
N GLU A 204 0.34 8.85 12.36
CA GLU A 204 1.65 8.49 11.82
C GLU A 204 1.51 8.04 10.36
N ASN A 205 2.40 8.49 9.49
CA ASN A 205 2.46 8.16 8.06
C ASN A 205 3.78 8.60 7.44
N PRO A 206 4.11 8.10 6.22
CA PRO A 206 5.15 8.69 5.39
C PRO A 206 4.77 10.10 4.92
N LEU A 207 5.76 10.95 4.62
CA LEU A 207 5.53 12.32 4.14
C LEU A 207 4.70 12.37 2.86
N THR A 208 4.82 11.38 1.98
CA THR A 208 4.00 11.24 0.77
C THR A 208 2.51 11.20 1.05
N ASN A 209 2.11 10.44 2.07
CA ASN A 209 0.70 10.33 2.48
C ASN A 209 0.25 11.59 3.23
N ILE A 210 1.10 12.11 4.12
CA ILE A 210 0.81 13.33 4.89
C ILE A 210 0.56 14.51 3.94
N HIS A 211 1.42 14.68 2.93
CA HIS A 211 1.31 15.74 1.95
C HIS A 211 0.10 15.57 1.01
N SER A 212 0.00 14.41 0.33
CA SER A 212 -1.06 14.18 -0.66
C SER A 212 -2.48 14.20 -0.09
N ALA A 213 -2.65 13.89 1.20
CA ALA A 213 -3.91 13.99 1.92
C ALA A 213 -4.04 15.29 2.74
N LYS A 214 -3.07 16.20 2.65
CA LYS A 214 -3.03 17.49 3.36
C LYS A 214 -3.17 17.36 4.87
N LEU A 215 -2.69 16.27 5.45
CA LEU A 215 -2.79 16.04 6.90
C LEU A 215 -1.97 17.05 7.69
N HIS A 216 -0.87 17.58 7.12
CA HIS A 216 -0.05 18.64 7.72
C HIS A 216 -0.79 19.97 7.92
N GLU A 217 -1.89 20.22 7.19
CA GLU A 217 -2.75 21.39 7.44
C GLU A 217 -3.57 21.21 8.75
N ILE A 218 -3.82 19.97 9.17
CA ILE A 218 -4.58 19.63 10.39
C ILE A 218 -3.64 19.35 11.55
N THR A 219 -2.55 18.64 11.28
CA THR A 219 -1.53 18.21 12.25
C THR A 219 -0.16 18.78 11.85
N PRO A 220 0.08 20.08 12.05
CA PRO A 220 1.24 20.77 11.48
C PRO A 220 2.58 20.46 12.15
N TYR A 221 2.59 19.82 13.32
CA TYR A 221 3.82 19.45 14.01
C TYR A 221 4.28 18.07 13.55
N VAL A 222 5.25 18.04 12.65
CA VAL A 222 5.82 16.81 12.08
C VAL A 222 7.08 16.46 12.84
N THR A 223 7.10 15.30 13.49
CA THR A 223 8.30 14.75 14.15
C THR A 223 8.85 13.59 13.33
N LEU A 224 10.07 13.75 12.82
CA LEU A 224 10.74 12.75 11.99
C LEU A 224 11.28 11.61 12.86
N THR A 225 10.40 10.68 13.21
CA THR A 225 10.74 9.53 14.07
C THR A 225 11.37 8.38 13.31
N GLY A 226 10.98 8.15 12.07
CA GLY A 226 11.44 7.02 11.26
C GLY A 226 11.18 5.67 11.92
N HIS A 227 10.13 5.58 12.71
CA HIS A 227 9.89 4.46 13.63
C HIS A 227 9.55 3.14 12.94
N LYS A 228 9.06 3.19 11.70
CA LYS A 228 8.57 2.03 10.95
C LYS A 228 8.69 2.24 9.45
N TYR A 229 9.09 1.19 8.74
CA TYR A 229 8.93 1.08 7.30
C TYR A 229 7.56 0.43 6.96
N GLU A 230 6.98 0.78 5.84
CA GLU A 230 5.79 0.12 5.31
C GLU A 230 5.88 -0.03 3.78
N SER A 231 5.55 -1.23 3.30
CA SER A 231 5.41 -1.54 1.88
C SER A 231 3.98 -1.32 1.39
N THR A 232 3.81 -1.34 0.07
CA THR A 232 2.53 -1.39 -0.62
C THR A 232 2.48 -2.65 -1.47
N PRO A 233 1.96 -3.78 -0.98
CA PRO A 233 1.73 -4.94 -1.82
C PRO A 233 0.70 -4.62 -2.92
N VAL A 234 1.07 -4.91 -4.17
CA VAL A 234 0.17 -4.92 -5.32
C VAL A 234 -0.33 -6.33 -5.51
N VAL A 235 -1.62 -6.54 -5.33
CA VAL A 235 -2.21 -7.88 -5.36
C VAL A 235 -3.30 -8.00 -6.43
N ALA A 236 -3.40 -9.20 -7.00
CA ALA A 236 -4.51 -9.59 -7.86
C ALA A 236 -5.39 -10.63 -7.16
N GLY A 237 -6.69 -10.63 -7.43
CA GLY A 237 -7.54 -11.76 -7.04
C GLY A 237 -7.07 -13.05 -7.69
N LEU A 238 -6.81 -14.10 -6.91
CA LEU A 238 -6.20 -15.34 -7.40
C LEU A 238 -7.06 -16.02 -8.47
N ALA A 239 -8.38 -15.95 -8.35
CA ALA A 239 -9.29 -16.53 -9.35
C ALA A 239 -9.16 -15.81 -10.70
N TRP A 240 -9.11 -14.48 -10.72
CA TRP A 240 -8.86 -13.70 -11.93
C TRP A 240 -7.49 -14.00 -12.51
N TRP A 241 -6.44 -13.94 -11.69
CA TRP A 241 -5.06 -14.24 -12.08
C TRP A 241 -4.92 -15.60 -12.75
N SER A 242 -5.49 -16.65 -12.16
CA SER A 242 -5.43 -18.03 -12.66
C SER A 242 -6.24 -18.24 -13.96
N GLY A 243 -7.16 -17.34 -14.29
CA GLY A 243 -7.91 -17.36 -15.52
C GLY A 243 -7.21 -16.68 -16.70
N LEU A 244 -6.11 -15.97 -16.46
CA LEU A 244 -5.32 -15.30 -17.49
C LEU A 244 -4.41 -16.30 -18.22
N ASP A 245 -4.14 -16.03 -19.50
CA ASP A 245 -3.07 -16.71 -20.20
C ASP A 245 -1.69 -16.21 -19.75
N GLU A 246 -0.64 -16.98 -20.04
CA GLU A 246 0.73 -16.67 -19.61
C GLU A 246 1.24 -15.31 -20.13
N ALA A 247 0.83 -14.89 -21.33
CA ALA A 247 1.24 -13.62 -21.89
C ALA A 247 0.60 -12.44 -21.14
N THR A 248 -0.68 -12.53 -20.80
CA THR A 248 -1.39 -11.52 -20.01
C THR A 248 -0.87 -11.48 -18.57
N GLN A 249 -0.55 -12.63 -17.96
CA GLN A 249 0.10 -12.68 -16.66
C GLN A 249 1.46 -11.97 -16.68
N ALA A 250 2.27 -12.22 -17.71
CA ALA A 250 3.56 -11.54 -17.87
C ALA A 250 3.38 -10.03 -18.03
N CYS A 251 2.40 -9.57 -18.81
CA CYS A 251 2.08 -8.14 -18.92
C CYS A 251 1.74 -7.49 -17.56
N ALA A 252 0.96 -8.16 -16.73
CA ALA A 252 0.61 -7.65 -15.40
C ALA A 252 1.83 -7.54 -14.47
N LEU A 253 2.72 -8.54 -14.49
CA LEU A 253 3.96 -8.52 -13.71
C LEU A 253 4.93 -7.45 -14.18
N GLU A 254 5.14 -7.32 -15.50
CA GLU A 254 6.02 -6.29 -16.09
C GLU A 254 5.49 -4.88 -15.83
N ALA A 255 4.17 -4.66 -15.97
CA ALA A 255 3.54 -3.39 -15.62
C ALA A 255 3.71 -3.07 -14.13
N THR A 256 3.58 -4.07 -13.24
CA THR A 256 3.79 -3.87 -11.79
C THR A 256 5.23 -3.49 -11.48
N LYS A 257 6.19 -4.14 -12.13
CA LYS A 257 7.61 -3.81 -11.98
C LYS A 257 7.94 -2.42 -12.51
N GLY A 258 7.56 -2.11 -13.76
CA GLY A 258 7.87 -0.83 -14.39
C GLY A 258 7.21 0.36 -13.65
N ALA A 259 5.95 0.22 -13.23
CA ALA A 259 5.29 1.22 -12.40
C ALA A 259 5.96 1.34 -11.01
N GLY A 260 6.42 0.23 -10.45
CA GLY A 260 7.15 0.20 -9.18
C GLY A 260 8.49 0.94 -9.23
N GLU A 261 9.21 0.88 -10.33
CA GLU A 261 10.45 1.63 -10.51
C GLU A 261 10.20 3.15 -10.43
N VAL A 262 9.16 3.64 -11.12
CA VAL A 262 8.75 5.05 -11.05
C VAL A 262 8.35 5.43 -9.63
N GLN A 263 7.58 4.60 -8.97
CA GLN A 263 7.09 4.84 -7.62
C GLN A 263 8.23 4.90 -6.59
N ARG A 264 9.17 3.96 -6.66
CA ARG A 264 10.35 3.90 -5.77
C ARG A 264 11.27 5.11 -5.97
N GLU A 265 11.46 5.58 -7.20
CA GLU A 265 12.23 6.80 -7.49
C GLU A 265 11.58 8.03 -6.82
N MET A 266 10.26 8.17 -6.94
CA MET A 266 9.51 9.24 -6.26
C MET A 266 9.61 9.13 -4.74
N SER A 267 9.57 7.92 -4.18
CA SER A 267 9.69 7.70 -2.73
C SER A 267 11.08 8.06 -2.20
N LEU A 268 12.15 7.80 -2.96
CA LEU A 268 13.53 8.19 -2.58
C LEU A 268 13.70 9.70 -2.46
N SER A 269 13.06 10.48 -3.33
CA SER A 269 13.17 11.93 -3.32
C SER A 269 12.19 12.61 -2.36
N ALA A 270 11.15 11.88 -1.91
CA ALA A 270 10.01 12.43 -1.20
C ALA A 270 10.37 13.28 0.03
N ASP A 271 11.27 12.79 0.89
CA ASP A 271 11.62 13.50 2.13
C ASP A 271 12.35 14.82 1.85
N THR A 272 13.17 14.86 0.81
CA THR A 272 13.89 16.07 0.39
C THR A 272 13.03 17.07 -0.37
N GLU A 273 12.07 16.59 -1.15
CA GLU A 273 11.22 17.43 -1.98
C GLU A 273 9.97 17.92 -1.26
N LEU A 274 9.34 17.08 -0.45
CA LEU A 274 8.07 17.40 0.21
C LEU A 274 8.25 18.24 1.47
N ARG A 275 9.32 18.04 2.23
CA ARG A 275 9.58 18.81 3.45
C ARG A 275 9.52 20.33 3.22
N PRO A 276 10.28 20.93 2.27
CA PRO A 276 10.22 22.37 2.03
C PRO A 276 8.85 22.85 1.51
N GLN A 277 8.11 22.01 0.78
CA GLN A 277 6.76 22.33 0.34
C GLN A 277 5.79 22.41 1.53
N MET A 278 5.81 21.40 2.40
CA MET A 278 4.98 21.37 3.61
C MET A 278 5.35 22.47 4.60
N GLU A 279 6.65 22.83 4.73
CA GLU A 279 7.09 23.98 5.55
C GLU A 279 6.54 25.30 4.99
N ALA A 280 6.51 25.47 3.67
CA ALA A 280 5.90 26.65 3.05
C ALA A 280 4.38 26.72 3.24
N GLU A 281 3.73 25.56 3.46
CA GLU A 281 2.30 25.42 3.76
C GLU A 281 2.00 25.48 5.27
N GLY A 282 3.02 25.66 6.11
CA GLY A 282 2.88 25.90 7.56
C GLY A 282 3.24 24.73 8.46
N ALA A 283 3.70 23.59 7.91
CA ALA A 283 4.18 22.49 8.72
C ALA A 283 5.49 22.86 9.44
N GLN A 284 5.65 22.34 10.65
CA GLN A 284 6.84 22.53 11.48
C GLN A 284 7.51 21.17 11.69
N PHE A 285 8.76 21.05 11.28
CA PHE A 285 9.52 19.81 11.35
C PHE A 285 10.49 19.80 12.52
N MET A 286 10.63 18.64 13.16
CA MET A 286 11.61 18.37 14.22
C MET A 286 12.15 16.94 14.07
N GLU A 287 13.43 16.76 14.32
CA GLU A 287 14.03 15.44 14.47
C GLU A 287 13.68 14.84 15.84
N ALA A 288 13.35 13.55 15.86
CA ALA A 288 13.16 12.82 17.11
C ALA A 288 14.50 12.40 17.75
N ASP A 289 14.50 12.19 19.05
CA ASP A 289 15.54 11.43 19.73
C ASP A 289 15.39 9.93 19.37
N ARG A 290 15.99 9.56 18.24
CA ARG A 290 15.86 8.21 17.66
C ARG A 290 16.25 7.11 18.65
N ASP A 291 17.33 7.32 19.43
CA ASP A 291 17.83 6.31 20.35
C ASP A 291 16.81 6.00 21.46
N SER A 292 16.10 7.02 21.93
CA SER A 292 15.04 6.85 22.93
C SER A 292 13.85 6.07 22.36
N TYR A 293 13.46 6.30 21.10
CA TYR A 293 12.42 5.55 20.41
C TYR A 293 12.81 4.09 20.16
N VAL A 294 14.04 3.84 19.73
CA VAL A 294 14.59 2.49 19.56
C VAL A 294 14.54 1.72 20.87
N ALA A 295 15.02 2.34 21.97
CA ALA A 295 15.01 1.70 23.28
C ALA A 295 13.60 1.39 23.79
N ALA A 296 12.64 2.31 23.60
CA ALA A 296 11.26 2.13 24.04
C ALA A 296 10.51 1.03 23.27
N THR A 297 10.89 0.77 22.01
CA THR A 297 10.24 -0.24 21.15
C THR A 297 10.89 -1.62 21.20
N GLN A 298 11.97 -1.82 21.97
CA GLN A 298 12.61 -3.14 22.12
C GLN A 298 11.62 -4.25 22.57
N PRO A 299 10.67 -4.01 23.50
CA PRO A 299 9.70 -5.02 23.89
C PRO A 299 8.85 -5.57 22.73
N VAL A 300 8.62 -4.78 21.67
CA VAL A 300 7.91 -5.22 20.46
C VAL A 300 8.73 -6.30 19.75
N TYR A 301 10.04 -6.09 19.58
CA TYR A 301 10.93 -7.11 19.02
C TYR A 301 10.88 -8.42 19.80
N ASP A 302 10.97 -8.33 21.13
CA ASP A 302 11.00 -9.50 21.99
C ASP A 302 9.71 -10.33 21.85
N ALA A 303 8.55 -9.66 21.88
CA ALA A 303 7.25 -10.29 21.71
C ALA A 303 7.07 -10.96 20.33
N TYR A 304 7.52 -10.29 19.27
CA TYR A 304 7.41 -10.85 17.92
C TYR A 304 8.45 -11.95 17.65
N ALA A 305 9.64 -11.88 18.26
CA ALA A 305 10.63 -12.96 18.18
C ALA A 305 10.15 -14.24 18.88
N GLU A 306 9.41 -14.14 19.98
CA GLU A 306 8.76 -15.30 20.62
C GLU A 306 7.66 -15.91 19.73
N ARG A 307 6.87 -15.06 19.04
CA ARG A 307 5.79 -15.50 18.16
C ARG A 307 6.28 -16.05 16.83
N PHE A 308 7.38 -15.51 16.30
CA PHE A 308 7.97 -15.88 15.02
C PHE A 308 9.48 -16.16 15.15
N PRO A 309 9.87 -17.22 15.89
CA PRO A 309 11.25 -17.44 16.31
C PRO A 309 12.24 -17.71 15.16
N GLU A 310 11.76 -18.10 13.98
CA GLU A 310 12.59 -18.33 12.79
C GLU A 310 12.61 -17.09 11.88
N LEU A 311 11.46 -16.41 11.73
CA LEU A 311 11.31 -15.32 10.76
C LEU A 311 11.92 -14.00 11.25
N VAL A 312 11.75 -13.64 12.53
CA VAL A 312 12.29 -12.36 13.04
C VAL A 312 13.82 -12.31 12.98
N PRO A 313 14.56 -13.35 13.41
CA PRO A 313 16.02 -13.36 13.22
C PRO A 313 16.45 -13.33 11.75
N ALA A 314 15.76 -14.08 10.87
CA ALA A 314 16.07 -14.09 9.44
C ALA A 314 15.83 -12.72 8.77
N LEU A 315 14.75 -12.05 9.14
CA LEU A 315 14.46 -10.68 8.66
C LEU A 315 15.50 -9.66 9.15
N ARG A 316 15.94 -9.76 10.41
CA ARG A 316 17.01 -8.91 10.93
C ARG A 316 18.32 -9.12 10.17
N GLU A 317 18.70 -10.38 9.94
CA GLU A 317 19.90 -10.70 9.16
C GLU A 317 19.78 -10.15 7.73
N ALA A 318 18.63 -10.32 7.07
CA ALA A 318 18.37 -9.79 5.73
C ALA A 318 18.40 -8.24 5.69
N ALA A 319 18.00 -7.58 6.77
CA ALA A 319 18.07 -6.12 6.94
C ALA A 319 19.44 -5.61 7.41
N GLY A 320 20.42 -6.50 7.64
CA GLY A 320 21.78 -6.13 8.05
C GLY A 320 21.93 -5.81 9.56
N LEU A 321 21.04 -6.34 10.42
CA LEU A 321 20.99 -6.10 11.87
C LEU A 321 21.48 -7.30 12.69
#